data_58b3fd2ae1f4c4baac1714c9cc3fc3ba
#
_entry.id   58b3fd2ae1f4c4baac1714c9cc3fc3ba
#
_cell.length_a   1.000
_cell.length_b   1.000
_cell.length_c   1.000
_cell.angle_alpha   90.00
_cell.angle_beta   90.00
_cell.angle_gamma   90.00
#
_symmetry.space_group_name_H-M   'P 1'
#
loop_
_entity.id
_entity.type
_entity.pdbx_description
1 polymer ?
#
loop_
_entity_poly.entity_id
_entity_poly.type
_entity_poly.pdbx_seq_one_letter_code
_entity_poly.pdbx_strand_id
1 'polypeptide(L)'
;MKKILALALFAVALVSCRQTMQTDGFKLSGHLEGLQVGDTLFLKTFLLPDWKEDGTDTILVEKEGIFSAFIPMEHTTFYLLTHQPKVGEPLRSCIRGAEIIARVGDDIKLEGSLDYLGAVRHSGGFYDNSLVARYDSLTASSNTEMMISSVRY
;
A
#
# COMPACT_ATOMS: atom_id res chain seq x y z
N MET A 1 -17.05 30.03 -44.44
CA MET A 1 -16.72 28.61 -44.33
C MET A 1 -15.25 28.34 -43.94
N LYS A 2 -14.25 29.00 -44.55
CA LYS A 2 -12.83 28.77 -44.24
C LYS A 2 -12.43 29.10 -42.78
N LYS A 3 -13.08 30.09 -42.12
CA LYS A 3 -12.79 30.48 -40.71
C LYS A 3 -13.33 29.49 -39.68
N ILE A 4 -14.42 28.80 -39.98
CA ILE A 4 -15.04 27.79 -39.09
C ILE A 4 -14.21 26.52 -39.12
N LEU A 5 -13.62 26.16 -40.25
CA LEU A 5 -12.78 24.98 -40.40
C LEU A 5 -11.48 25.11 -39.59
N ALA A 6 -10.89 26.34 -39.55
CA ALA A 6 -9.69 26.62 -38.78
C ALA A 6 -9.93 26.54 -37.25
N LEU A 7 -11.13 26.96 -36.80
CA LEU A 7 -11.48 26.89 -35.36
C LEU A 7 -11.71 25.45 -34.92
N ALA A 8 -12.30 24.61 -35.76
CA ALA A 8 -12.51 23.19 -35.47
C ALA A 8 -11.17 22.41 -35.38
N LEU A 9 -10.21 22.73 -36.26
CA LEU A 9 -8.88 22.12 -36.23
C LEU A 9 -8.08 22.50 -34.94
N PHE A 10 -8.26 23.74 -34.47
CA PHE A 10 -7.59 24.20 -33.24
C PHE A 10 -8.17 23.55 -31.97
N ALA A 11 -9.48 23.29 -31.96
CA ALA A 11 -10.15 22.60 -30.87
C ALA A 11 -9.69 21.12 -30.73
N VAL A 12 -9.45 20.44 -31.84
CA VAL A 12 -8.95 19.05 -31.85
C VAL A 12 -7.51 18.95 -31.36
N ALA A 13 -6.67 19.96 -31.64
CA ALA A 13 -5.30 19.98 -31.19
C ALA A 13 -5.17 20.15 -29.65
N LEU A 14 -6.15 20.79 -28.99
CA LEU A 14 -6.14 20.97 -27.53
C LEU A 14 -6.58 19.71 -26.75
N VAL A 15 -7.28 18.80 -27.41
CA VAL A 15 -7.69 17.52 -26.77
C VAL A 15 -6.57 16.48 -26.82
N SER A 16 -5.61 16.61 -27.73
CA SER A 16 -4.52 15.64 -27.93
C SER A 16 -3.37 15.73 -26.95
N CYS A 17 -3.32 16.72 -26.04
CA CYS A 17 -2.21 16.92 -25.10
C CYS A 17 -2.54 16.51 -23.66
N ARG A 18 -3.47 15.58 -23.43
CA ARG A 18 -3.48 14.81 -22.18
C ARG A 18 -2.67 13.52 -22.39
N GLN A 19 -1.38 13.65 -22.61
CA GLN A 19 -0.48 12.60 -22.14
C GLN A 19 -0.62 12.58 -20.62
N THR A 20 -1.45 11.69 -20.11
CA THR A 20 -1.30 11.22 -18.72
C THR A 20 0.13 10.74 -18.64
N MET A 21 1.00 11.49 -17.93
CA MET A 21 2.24 10.93 -17.43
C MET A 21 1.80 9.70 -16.64
N GLN A 22 1.93 8.52 -17.24
CA GLN A 22 1.74 7.28 -16.55
C GLN A 22 2.94 7.19 -15.62
N THR A 23 2.75 7.66 -14.40
CA THR A 23 3.79 7.58 -13.37
C THR A 23 3.95 6.09 -13.08
N ASP A 24 5.14 5.57 -13.34
CA ASP A 24 5.46 4.19 -12.99
C ASP A 24 5.28 4.02 -11.48
N GLY A 25 4.62 2.95 -11.07
CA GLY A 25 4.29 2.72 -9.68
C GLY A 25 3.44 1.48 -9.49
N PHE A 26 2.93 1.29 -8.28
CA PHE A 26 2.01 0.21 -7.96
C PHE A 26 0.80 0.75 -7.20
N LYS A 27 -0.28 0.01 -7.22
CA LYS A 27 -1.47 0.29 -6.45
C LYS A 27 -1.46 -0.57 -5.19
N LEU A 28 -1.67 0.07 -4.05
CA LEU A 28 -1.84 -0.58 -2.76
C LEU A 28 -3.24 -0.26 -2.24
N SER A 29 -3.99 -1.30 -1.89
CA SER A 29 -5.32 -1.15 -1.31
C SER A 29 -5.55 -2.22 -0.27
N GLY A 30 -6.59 -2.08 0.56
CA GLY A 30 -6.90 -3.14 1.50
C GLY A 30 -8.07 -2.83 2.42
N HIS A 31 -8.40 -3.85 3.19
CA HIS A 31 -9.34 -3.78 4.30
C HIS A 31 -8.64 -4.23 5.58
N LEU A 32 -8.54 -3.31 6.53
CA LEU A 32 -7.96 -3.57 7.86
C LEU A 32 -9.01 -3.29 8.93
N GLU A 33 -9.43 -4.34 9.61
CA GLU A 33 -10.33 -4.22 10.76
C GLU A 33 -9.71 -3.31 11.83
N GLY A 34 -10.50 -2.40 12.39
CA GLY A 34 -10.04 -1.42 13.38
C GLY A 34 -9.51 -0.11 12.81
N LEU A 35 -9.34 0.01 11.50
CA LEU A 35 -8.93 1.24 10.84
C LEU A 35 -10.09 2.23 10.73
N GLN A 36 -9.88 3.46 11.19
CA GLN A 36 -10.92 4.50 11.26
C GLN A 36 -10.68 5.63 10.25
N VAL A 37 -11.74 6.33 9.89
CA VAL A 37 -11.64 7.53 9.06
C VAL A 37 -10.74 8.58 9.74
N GLY A 38 -9.79 9.12 8.99
CA GLY A 38 -8.81 10.09 9.47
C GLY A 38 -7.54 9.46 10.07
N ASP A 39 -7.47 8.12 10.15
CA ASP A 39 -6.22 7.45 10.46
C ASP A 39 -5.22 7.62 9.33
N THR A 40 -3.94 7.54 9.67
CA THR A 40 -2.85 7.62 8.70
C THR A 40 -2.01 6.36 8.77
N LEU A 41 -1.85 5.72 7.62
CA LEU A 41 -0.90 4.64 7.44
C LEU A 41 0.40 5.21 6.85
N PHE A 42 1.54 4.69 7.29
CA PHE A 42 2.86 5.08 6.82
C PHE A 42 3.49 3.91 6.07
N LEU A 43 3.85 4.15 4.84
CA LEU A 43 4.53 3.18 3.98
C LEU A 43 6.00 3.59 3.87
N LYS A 44 6.85 2.88 4.57
CA LYS A 44 8.28 3.17 4.68
C LYS A 44 9.08 2.34 3.70
N THR A 45 10.06 2.96 3.03
CA THR A 45 11.05 2.29 2.20
C THR A 45 12.37 2.16 2.93
N PHE A 46 13.12 1.09 2.62
CA PHE A 46 14.43 0.84 3.23
C PHE A 46 15.46 0.52 2.16
N LEU A 47 16.64 1.11 2.31
CA LEU A 47 17.82 0.76 1.53
C LEU A 47 18.49 -0.49 2.09
N LEU A 48 18.72 -1.46 1.24
CA LEU A 48 19.51 -2.65 1.56
C LEU A 48 20.99 -2.41 1.24
N PRO A 49 21.95 -3.00 1.99
CA PRO A 49 21.74 -3.97 3.08
C PRO A 49 21.54 -3.37 4.47
N ASP A 50 21.70 -2.06 4.63
CA ASP A 50 21.82 -1.43 5.95
C ASP A 50 20.47 -1.18 6.64
N TRP A 51 19.36 -1.50 6.00
CA TRP A 51 17.99 -1.26 6.51
C TRP A 51 17.75 0.19 6.93
N LYS A 52 18.41 1.12 6.26
CA LYS A 52 18.22 2.54 6.49
C LYS A 52 16.92 3.00 5.84
N GLU A 53 16.06 3.68 6.61
CA GLU A 53 14.86 4.32 6.07
C GLU A 53 15.26 5.35 5.01
N ASP A 54 14.71 5.20 3.79
CA ASP A 54 15.00 6.04 2.64
C ASP A 54 13.85 7.00 2.32
N GLY A 55 12.63 6.61 2.63
CA GLY A 55 11.44 7.42 2.41
C GLY A 55 10.23 6.92 3.17
N THR A 56 9.22 7.79 3.26
CA THR A 56 7.93 7.46 3.86
C THR A 56 6.81 8.13 3.08
N ASP A 57 5.93 7.32 2.51
CA ASP A 57 4.66 7.77 1.96
C ASP A 57 3.56 7.68 3.01
N THR A 58 2.58 8.57 2.92
CA THR A 58 1.44 8.61 3.83
C THR A 58 0.15 8.28 3.09
N ILE A 59 -0.68 7.42 3.69
CA ILE A 59 -1.98 7.04 3.16
C ILE A 59 -3.05 7.47 4.16
N LEU A 60 -3.86 8.47 3.79
CA LEU A 60 -4.98 8.92 4.60
C LEU A 60 -6.17 7.99 4.39
N VAL A 61 -6.79 7.58 5.49
CA VAL A 61 -7.98 6.72 5.49
C VAL A 61 -9.23 7.58 5.35
N GLU A 62 -9.90 7.47 4.21
CA GLU A 62 -11.11 8.24 3.91
C GLU A 62 -12.40 7.47 4.23
N LYS A 63 -12.31 6.14 4.36
CA LYS A 63 -13.43 5.26 4.66
C LYS A 63 -13.03 4.21 5.68
N GLU A 64 -13.90 3.97 6.66
CA GLU A 64 -13.68 2.99 7.72
C GLU A 64 -13.27 1.62 7.16
N GLY A 65 -12.21 1.07 7.73
CA GLY A 65 -11.64 -0.22 7.33
C GLY A 65 -10.94 -0.25 5.98
N ILE A 66 -11.08 0.76 5.13
CA ILE A 66 -10.63 0.71 3.73
C ILE A 66 -9.59 1.79 3.46
N PHE A 67 -8.53 1.40 2.77
CA PHE A 67 -7.54 2.33 2.25
C PHE A 67 -7.17 1.98 0.80
N SER A 68 -6.71 2.97 0.05
CA SER A 68 -6.18 2.81 -1.29
C SER A 68 -5.22 3.95 -1.61
N ALA A 69 -4.08 3.62 -2.21
CA ALA A 69 -3.11 4.58 -2.69
C ALA A 69 -2.43 4.09 -3.95
N PHE A 70 -1.96 5.02 -4.77
CA PHE A 70 -1.01 4.77 -5.83
C PHE A 70 0.36 5.27 -5.37
N ILE A 71 1.36 4.41 -5.40
CA ILE A 71 2.71 4.69 -4.92
C ILE A 71 3.65 4.74 -6.12
N PRO A 72 4.23 5.91 -6.44
CA PRO A 72 5.24 6.02 -7.49
C PRO A 72 6.47 5.20 -7.15
N MET A 73 7.00 4.47 -8.13
CA MET A 73 8.25 3.71 -7.97
C MET A 73 8.85 3.38 -9.32
N GLU A 74 10.17 3.21 -9.37
CA GLU A 74 10.91 2.87 -10.59
C GLU A 74 11.40 1.43 -10.60
N HIS A 75 11.59 0.83 -9.42
CA HIS A 75 12.19 -0.50 -9.26
C HIS A 75 11.45 -1.32 -8.21
N THR A 76 11.59 -2.64 -8.29
CA THR A 76 11.10 -3.54 -7.24
C THR A 76 11.64 -3.11 -5.88
N THR A 77 10.75 -2.87 -4.95
CA THR A 77 11.09 -2.27 -3.66
C THR A 77 10.41 -3.01 -2.51
N PHE A 78 11.09 -3.05 -1.38
CA PHE A 78 10.56 -3.52 -0.12
C PHE A 78 9.99 -2.34 0.68
N TYR A 79 8.78 -2.52 1.16
CA TYR A 79 8.07 -1.55 1.98
C TYR A 79 7.64 -2.16 3.32
N LEU A 80 7.54 -1.31 4.32
CA LEU A 80 6.93 -1.63 5.61
C LEU A 80 5.73 -0.72 5.83
N LEU A 81 4.53 -1.27 5.84
CA LEU A 81 3.32 -0.53 6.18
C LEU A 81 3.15 -0.51 7.69
N THR A 82 3.06 0.67 8.27
CA THR A 82 2.89 0.88 9.71
C THR A 82 1.73 1.82 9.99
N HIS A 83 1.21 1.78 11.21
CA HIS A 83 0.22 2.72 11.72
C HIS A 83 0.80 3.42 12.95
N GLN A 84 0.57 4.72 13.06
CA GLN A 84 0.89 5.46 14.27
C GLN A 84 -0.40 5.78 15.02
N PRO A 85 -0.56 5.29 16.26
CA PRO A 85 -1.73 5.59 17.06
C PRO A 85 -1.83 7.09 17.34
N LYS A 86 -3.05 7.59 17.48
CA LYS A 86 -3.32 8.97 17.88
C LYS A 86 -2.80 9.19 19.31
N VAL A 87 -2.46 10.44 19.62
CA VAL A 87 -1.98 10.81 20.98
C VAL A 87 -3.03 10.41 22.02
N GLY A 88 -2.63 9.57 22.97
CA GLY A 88 -3.50 9.06 24.03
C GLY A 88 -4.15 7.71 23.75
N GLU A 89 -3.99 7.15 22.55
CA GLU A 89 -4.35 5.77 22.27
C GLU A 89 -3.24 4.80 22.69
N PRO A 90 -3.59 3.62 23.21
CA PRO A 90 -2.59 2.60 23.49
C PRO A 90 -1.92 2.16 22.18
N LEU A 91 -0.63 1.87 22.23
CA LEU A 91 0.10 1.23 21.13
C LEU A 91 -0.56 -0.12 20.81
N ARG A 92 -1.43 -0.14 19.81
CA ARG A 92 -2.18 -1.35 19.45
C ARG A 92 -1.31 -2.40 18.77
N SER A 93 -0.32 -1.97 18.04
CA SER A 93 0.55 -2.87 17.28
C SER A 93 2.00 -2.50 17.51
N CYS A 94 2.57 -3.01 18.58
CA CYS A 94 3.98 -2.78 18.90
C CYS A 94 4.94 -3.56 18.01
N ILE A 95 4.50 -4.48 17.14
CA ILE A 95 5.41 -5.59 16.79
C ILE A 95 5.52 -5.73 15.31
N ARG A 96 5.58 -5.05 14.45
CA ARG A 96 5.87 -5.22 13.01
C ARG A 96 4.72 -4.72 12.16
N GLY A 97 5.04 -3.83 11.26
CA GLY A 97 4.18 -3.46 10.16
C GLY A 97 3.98 -4.62 9.18
N ALA A 98 3.14 -4.44 8.21
CA ALA A 98 3.02 -5.37 7.09
C ALA A 98 4.20 -5.18 6.14
N GLU A 99 4.91 -6.25 5.87
CA GLU A 99 6.02 -6.29 4.92
C GLU A 99 5.48 -6.46 3.50
N ILE A 100 5.82 -5.58 2.58
CA ILE A 100 5.29 -5.57 1.22
C ILE A 100 6.45 -5.54 0.22
N ILE A 101 6.44 -6.47 -0.72
CA ILE A 101 7.31 -6.43 -1.90
C ILE A 101 6.44 -6.03 -3.09
N ALA A 102 6.78 -4.93 -3.75
CA ALA A 102 6.05 -4.44 -4.89
C ALA A 102 6.93 -4.29 -6.12
N ARG A 103 6.35 -4.53 -7.28
CA ARG A 103 6.94 -4.27 -8.61
C ARG A 103 6.11 -3.21 -9.31
N VAL A 104 6.71 -2.52 -10.24
CA VAL A 104 5.99 -1.59 -11.13
C VAL A 104 4.82 -2.30 -11.80
N GLY A 105 3.63 -1.71 -11.70
CA GLY A 105 2.40 -2.23 -12.28
C GLY A 105 1.62 -3.20 -11.38
N ASP A 106 2.12 -3.58 -10.21
CA ASP A 106 1.39 -4.43 -9.28
C ASP A 106 0.10 -3.74 -8.74
N ASP A 107 -0.96 -4.52 -8.53
CA ASP A 107 -2.15 -4.14 -7.75
C ASP A 107 -2.23 -5.07 -6.54
N ILE A 108 -1.71 -4.60 -5.41
CA ILE A 108 -1.57 -5.37 -4.17
C ILE A 108 -2.73 -5.05 -3.23
N LYS A 109 -3.31 -6.09 -2.65
CA LYS A 109 -4.40 -5.97 -1.68
C LYS A 109 -4.01 -6.62 -0.37
N LEU A 110 -4.32 -5.92 0.73
CA LEU A 110 -4.09 -6.38 2.08
C LEU A 110 -5.43 -6.63 2.79
N GLU A 111 -5.52 -7.74 3.52
CA GLU A 111 -6.67 -8.08 4.35
C GLU A 111 -6.22 -8.54 5.73
N GLY A 112 -6.81 -7.98 6.79
CA GLY A 112 -6.48 -8.35 8.15
C GLY A 112 -6.97 -7.36 9.19
N SER A 113 -6.24 -7.24 10.29
CA SER A 113 -6.54 -6.34 11.38
C SER A 113 -5.39 -5.35 11.62
N LEU A 114 -5.74 -4.11 11.98
CA LEU A 114 -4.79 -3.09 12.37
C LEU A 114 -3.98 -3.50 13.61
N ASP A 115 -4.60 -4.27 14.52
CA ASP A 115 -3.94 -4.76 15.71
C ASP A 115 -2.83 -5.79 15.40
N TYR A 116 -2.84 -6.36 14.18
CA TYR A 116 -1.96 -7.45 13.77
C TYR A 116 -1.40 -7.25 12.36
N LEU A 117 -0.83 -6.08 12.07
CA LEU A 117 -0.29 -5.77 10.74
C LEU A 117 0.73 -6.79 10.23
N GLY A 118 1.53 -7.39 11.11
CA GLY A 118 2.46 -8.44 10.73
C GLY A 118 1.82 -9.78 10.34
N ALA A 119 0.49 -9.92 10.47
CA ALA A 119 -0.26 -11.13 10.12
C ALA A 119 -1.32 -10.88 9.04
N VAL A 120 -1.26 -9.73 8.35
CA VAL A 120 -2.15 -9.45 7.21
C VAL A 120 -1.86 -10.41 6.06
N ARG A 121 -2.89 -10.72 5.30
CA ARG A 121 -2.77 -11.52 4.07
C ARG A 121 -2.60 -10.59 2.88
N HIS A 122 -1.74 -11.00 1.97
CA HIS A 122 -1.48 -10.31 0.72
C HIS A 122 -2.11 -11.05 -0.45
N SER A 123 -2.56 -10.31 -1.46
CA SER A 123 -3.01 -10.84 -2.74
C SER A 123 -2.75 -9.83 -3.85
N GLY A 124 -2.74 -10.30 -5.09
CA GLY A 124 -2.47 -9.48 -6.26
C GLY A 124 -0.98 -9.29 -6.56
N GLY A 125 -0.64 -8.95 -7.80
CA GLY A 125 0.71 -8.64 -8.23
C GLY A 125 1.74 -9.72 -7.93
N PHE A 126 2.77 -9.38 -7.17
CA PHE A 126 3.82 -10.31 -6.76
C PHE A 126 3.29 -11.52 -5.98
N TYR A 127 2.21 -11.34 -5.23
CA TYR A 127 1.62 -12.37 -4.36
C TYR A 127 0.70 -13.36 -5.09
N ASP A 128 0.40 -13.15 -6.37
CA ASP A 128 -0.33 -14.13 -7.19
C ASP A 128 0.52 -15.36 -7.56
N ASN A 129 1.83 -15.31 -7.32
CA ASN A 129 2.70 -16.47 -7.46
C ASN A 129 2.39 -17.48 -6.35
N SER A 130 2.09 -18.72 -6.72
CA SER A 130 1.66 -19.78 -5.79
C SER A 130 2.66 -20.08 -4.65
N LEU A 131 3.95 -19.96 -4.91
CA LEU A 131 4.99 -20.17 -3.89
C LEU A 131 5.03 -18.98 -2.91
N VAL A 132 4.91 -17.77 -3.42
CA VAL A 132 4.88 -16.55 -2.60
C VAL A 132 3.62 -16.51 -1.75
N ALA A 133 2.45 -16.78 -2.32
CA ALA A 133 1.19 -16.85 -1.60
C ALA A 133 1.21 -17.89 -0.47
N ARG A 134 1.83 -19.05 -0.72
CA ARG A 134 2.00 -20.08 0.31
C ARG A 134 2.94 -19.63 1.43
N TYR A 135 4.05 -18.99 1.10
CA TYR A 135 4.98 -18.45 2.09
C TYR A 135 4.32 -17.37 2.94
N ASP A 136 3.62 -16.42 2.31
CA ASP A 136 2.87 -15.34 2.97
C ASP A 136 1.82 -15.90 3.94
N SER A 137 1.04 -16.88 3.52
CA SER A 137 0.04 -17.55 4.37
C SER A 137 0.66 -18.23 5.59
N LEU A 138 1.80 -18.90 5.44
CA LEU A 138 2.52 -19.55 6.55
C LEU A 138 3.09 -18.51 7.52
N THR A 139 3.63 -17.42 7.01
CA THR A 139 4.19 -16.33 7.83
C THR A 139 3.09 -15.63 8.63
N ALA A 140 1.96 -15.31 7.99
CA ALA A 140 0.82 -14.70 8.66
C ALA A 140 0.26 -15.61 9.77
N SER A 141 0.14 -16.92 9.53
CA SER A 141 -0.30 -17.90 10.54
C SER A 141 0.66 -17.96 11.72
N SER A 142 1.97 -18.07 11.47
CA SER A 142 2.99 -18.12 12.52
C SER A 142 3.02 -16.84 13.36
N ASN A 143 2.90 -15.68 12.72
CA ASN A 143 2.85 -14.40 13.42
C ASN A 143 1.59 -14.31 14.31
N THR A 144 0.44 -14.77 13.83
CA THR A 144 -0.80 -14.84 14.61
C THR A 144 -0.65 -15.71 15.85
N GLU A 145 -0.08 -16.91 15.72
CA GLU A 145 0.15 -17.81 16.85
C GLU A 145 1.10 -17.20 17.89
N MET A 146 2.16 -16.56 17.44
CA MET A 146 3.14 -15.90 18.32
C MET A 146 2.49 -14.78 19.12
N MET A 147 1.61 -13.99 18.50
CA MET A 147 0.90 -12.90 19.17
C MET A 147 -0.12 -13.42 20.20
N ILE A 148 -0.91 -14.43 19.86
CA ILE A 148 -1.86 -15.05 20.78
C ILE A 148 -1.13 -15.61 22.00
N SER A 149 0.04 -16.21 21.80
CA SER A 149 0.85 -16.74 22.91
C SER A 149 1.39 -15.65 23.82
N SER A 150 1.74 -14.48 23.28
CA SER A 150 2.29 -13.35 24.08
C SER A 150 1.25 -12.64 24.94
N VAL A 151 -0.03 -12.73 24.60
CA VAL A 151 -1.14 -12.14 25.38
C VAL A 151 -1.58 -13.03 26.56
N ARG A 152 -1.15 -14.28 26.59
CA ARG A 152 -1.51 -15.24 27.67
C ARG A 152 -0.59 -15.20 28.88
N TYR A 153 0.41 -14.36 28.90
CA TYR A 153 1.33 -14.11 30.02
C TYR A 153 1.19 -12.65 30.48
#